data_08c6c391b5561341cded7120242d3277
#
_entry.id   08c6c391b5561341cded7120242d3277
#
_cell.length_a   1.000
_cell.length_b   1.000
_cell.length_c   1.000
_cell.angle_alpha   90.00
_cell.angle_beta   90.00
_cell.angle_gamma   90.00
#
_symmetry.space_group_name_H-M   'P 1'
#
loop_
_entity.id
_entity.type
_entity.pdbx_description
1 polymer ?
#
loop_
_entity_poly.entity_id
_entity_poly.type
_entity_poly.pdbx_seq_one_letter_code
_entity_poly.pdbx_strand_id
1 'polypeptide(L)'
;ALTISVEGWDRRGAFCPLLRQISLQPDRLLECRAMTYQVLARKWRPKNFASLVGQEHVVQALSNALDKQRLHHAYLFTGTRGVGKTTLARIVAKALNCETGVTATPCGECSACKQIDAGRFVDLLELDAASNTGIDNMREVIDNAQYAPTAGRFKAYIIDEVHMLSKSAFNAMLKTLEEPPEYLKFVLATTDPQKVPVTVLSRC
;
A
#
# COMPACT_ATOMS: atom_id res chain seq x y z
N ALA A 1 -7.53 -29.82 -1.41
CA ALA A 1 -8.71 -29.65 -2.25
C ALA A 1 -9.89 -30.36 -1.59
N LEU A 2 -10.75 -29.61 -0.92
CA LEU A 2 -12.02 -30.10 -0.39
C LEU A 2 -13.10 -29.66 -1.39
N THR A 3 -13.56 -30.60 -2.19
CA THR A 3 -14.71 -30.43 -3.07
C THR A 3 -15.96 -30.69 -2.23
N ILE A 4 -16.74 -29.66 -1.95
CA ILE A 4 -18.07 -29.83 -1.33
C ILE A 4 -19.08 -29.85 -2.47
N SER A 5 -19.57 -31.00 -2.82
CA SER A 5 -20.71 -31.17 -3.72
C SER A 5 -21.98 -30.83 -2.96
N VAL A 6 -22.69 -29.83 -3.36
CA VAL A 6 -24.05 -29.56 -2.88
C VAL A 6 -25.02 -30.20 -3.89
N GLU A 7 -25.33 -31.47 -3.70
CA GLU A 7 -26.44 -32.10 -4.38
C GLU A 7 -27.64 -32.17 -3.43
N GLY A 8 -28.72 -31.49 -3.79
CA GLY A 8 -29.93 -31.43 -3.00
C GLY A 8 -31.06 -30.68 -3.66
N TRP A 9 -31.22 -30.85 -4.97
CA TRP A 9 -32.44 -30.40 -5.65
C TRP A 9 -33.30 -31.63 -6.05
N ASP A 10 -34.41 -31.82 -5.35
CA ASP A 10 -35.43 -32.78 -5.79
C ASP A 10 -36.17 -32.18 -7.00
N ARG A 11 -36.32 -33.02 -8.04
CA ARG A 11 -36.90 -32.68 -9.36
C ARG A 11 -38.37 -32.25 -9.31
N ARG A 12 -38.99 -32.08 -8.14
CA ARG A 12 -40.42 -31.78 -7.99
C ARG A 12 -40.76 -30.42 -7.40
N GLY A 13 -39.78 -29.52 -7.19
CA GLY A 13 -40.07 -28.11 -6.83
C GLY A 13 -40.86 -27.91 -5.52
N ALA A 14 -40.92 -28.91 -4.62
CA ALA A 14 -41.66 -28.79 -3.38
C ALA A 14 -40.75 -28.37 -2.24
N PHE A 15 -41.08 -27.25 -1.62
CA PHE A 15 -40.44 -26.72 -0.41
C PHE A 15 -40.51 -27.73 0.71
N CYS A 16 -39.39 -28.09 1.32
CA CYS A 16 -39.31 -28.98 2.47
C CYS A 16 -40.12 -28.42 3.66
N PRO A 17 -41.10 -29.16 4.20
CA PRO A 17 -41.99 -28.67 5.28
C PRO A 17 -41.35 -28.55 6.66
N LEU A 18 -40.05 -28.82 6.81
CA LEU A 18 -39.36 -28.83 8.11
C LEU A 18 -38.89 -27.43 8.60
N LEU A 19 -39.17 -26.35 7.84
CA LEU A 19 -38.78 -25.01 8.25
C LEU A 19 -39.91 -24.22 8.96
N ARG A 20 -41.00 -24.85 9.37
CA ARG A 20 -42.17 -24.19 9.95
C ARG A 20 -42.18 -24.06 11.48
N GLN A 21 -41.09 -24.37 12.17
CA GLN A 21 -41.01 -24.22 13.63
C GLN A 21 -39.71 -23.55 14.13
N ILE A 22 -39.26 -22.51 13.47
CA ILE A 22 -38.30 -21.60 14.09
C ILE A 22 -39.09 -20.33 14.44
N SER A 23 -39.55 -20.27 15.69
CA SER A 23 -40.07 -19.02 16.26
C SER A 23 -38.94 -18.02 16.32
N LEU A 24 -39.02 -16.99 15.47
CA LEU A 24 -38.16 -15.84 15.48
C LEU A 24 -38.32 -15.09 16.80
N GLN A 25 -37.41 -15.27 17.73
CA GLN A 25 -37.17 -14.33 18.80
C GLN A 25 -36.42 -13.15 18.20
N PRO A 26 -36.93 -11.89 18.30
CA PRO A 26 -36.34 -10.74 17.62
C PRO A 26 -35.06 -10.21 18.21
N ASP A 27 -34.51 -10.81 19.28
CA ASP A 27 -33.38 -10.26 20.05
C ASP A 27 -32.03 -10.99 19.87
N ARG A 28 -31.90 -11.83 18.88
CA ARG A 28 -30.58 -12.33 18.45
C ARG A 28 -30.36 -12.01 16.98
N LEU A 29 -30.15 -10.73 16.68
CA LEU A 29 -29.32 -10.36 15.54
C LEU A 29 -27.95 -10.99 15.78
N LEU A 30 -27.77 -12.22 15.32
CA LEU A 30 -26.45 -12.79 15.09
C LEU A 30 -25.74 -11.79 14.21
N GLU A 31 -24.87 -10.97 14.83
CA GLU A 31 -23.82 -10.28 14.12
C GLU A 31 -23.09 -11.34 13.28
N CYS A 32 -23.48 -11.45 12.02
CA CYS A 32 -22.67 -12.10 11.01
C CYS A 32 -21.39 -11.22 10.90
N ARG A 33 -20.50 -11.39 11.88
CA ARG A 33 -19.14 -10.91 11.83
C ARG A 33 -18.54 -11.67 10.66
N ALA A 34 -18.58 -11.05 9.48
CA ALA A 34 -17.86 -11.55 8.32
C ALA A 34 -16.43 -11.79 8.82
N MET A 35 -16.07 -13.04 9.03
CA MET A 35 -14.68 -13.42 9.30
C MET A 35 -13.94 -13.16 8.01
N THR A 36 -13.47 -11.93 7.83
CA THR A 36 -12.54 -11.58 6.77
C THR A 36 -11.26 -12.36 7.05
N TYR A 37 -11.10 -13.48 6.35
CA TYR A 37 -9.88 -14.26 6.38
C TYR A 37 -8.73 -13.36 5.96
N GLN A 38 -7.92 -12.93 6.91
CA GLN A 38 -6.76 -12.11 6.67
C GLN A 38 -5.51 -12.99 6.75
N VAL A 39 -4.75 -13.02 5.66
CA VAL A 39 -3.49 -13.77 5.60
C VAL A 39 -2.57 -13.30 6.74
N LEU A 40 -1.98 -14.25 7.48
CA LEU A 40 -1.13 -13.97 8.66
C LEU A 40 -0.02 -12.96 8.37
N ALA A 41 0.61 -13.04 7.21
CA ALA A 41 1.65 -12.09 6.77
C ALA A 41 1.15 -10.64 6.71
N ARG A 42 -0.15 -10.42 6.42
CA ARG A 42 -0.76 -9.09 6.42
C ARG A 42 -1.15 -8.65 7.83
N LYS A 43 -1.60 -9.59 8.67
CA LYS A 43 -1.98 -9.32 10.07
C LYS A 43 -0.79 -8.89 10.91
N TRP A 44 0.37 -9.53 10.71
CA TRP A 44 1.60 -9.28 11.48
C TRP A 44 2.58 -8.31 10.79
N ARG A 45 2.12 -7.59 9.78
CA ARG A 45 2.95 -6.58 9.11
C ARG A 45 3.34 -5.48 10.11
N PRO A 46 4.65 -5.14 10.24
CA PRO A 46 5.10 -4.03 11.06
C PRO A 46 4.38 -2.73 10.72
N LYS A 47 3.99 -1.97 11.75
CA LYS A 47 3.22 -0.72 11.59
C LYS A 47 4.03 0.52 11.92
N ASN A 48 5.17 0.38 12.57
CA ASN A 48 6.05 1.46 13.01
C ASN A 48 7.49 1.08 12.71
N PHE A 49 8.38 2.06 12.67
CA PHE A 49 9.81 1.85 12.51
C PHE A 49 10.41 0.96 13.61
N ALA A 50 9.97 1.11 14.86
CA ALA A 50 10.45 0.33 16.00
C ALA A 50 10.12 -1.17 15.92
N SER A 51 9.11 -1.55 15.15
CA SER A 51 8.73 -2.96 14.95
C SER A 51 9.41 -3.62 13.75
N LEU A 52 10.24 -2.88 13.01
CA LEU A 52 11.05 -3.42 11.92
C LEU A 52 12.30 -4.09 12.50
N VAL A 53 12.57 -5.31 12.05
CA VAL A 53 13.74 -6.08 12.47
C VAL A 53 14.74 -6.19 11.32
N GLY A 54 16.02 -5.96 11.59
CA GLY A 54 17.11 -6.23 10.63
C GLY A 54 17.40 -5.11 9.63
N GLN A 55 16.81 -3.90 9.80
CA GLN A 55 17.03 -2.74 8.92
C GLN A 55 17.35 -1.46 9.71
N GLU A 56 18.06 -1.58 10.81
CA GLU A 56 18.30 -0.50 11.78
C GLU A 56 18.95 0.73 11.12
N HIS A 57 19.92 0.54 10.22
CA HIS A 57 20.60 1.63 9.52
C HIS A 57 19.66 2.42 8.60
N VAL A 58 18.73 1.75 7.91
CA VAL A 58 17.72 2.40 7.04
C VAL A 58 16.72 3.15 7.90
N VAL A 59 16.24 2.52 8.98
CA VAL A 59 15.30 3.12 9.93
C VAL A 59 15.92 4.38 10.54
N GLN A 60 17.18 4.33 10.98
CA GLN A 60 17.88 5.48 11.55
C GLN A 60 18.04 6.62 10.54
N ALA A 61 18.42 6.29 9.30
CA ALA A 61 18.56 7.29 8.23
C ALA A 61 17.23 7.99 7.94
N LEU A 62 16.14 7.22 7.81
CA LEU A 62 14.79 7.77 7.56
C LEU A 62 14.26 8.57 8.74
N SER A 63 14.44 8.08 9.98
CA SER A 63 14.04 8.81 11.18
C SER A 63 14.75 10.16 11.27
N ASN A 64 16.06 10.19 11.05
CA ASN A 64 16.82 11.42 11.02
C ASN A 64 16.37 12.39 9.91
N ALA A 65 16.00 11.87 8.74
CA ALA A 65 15.49 12.69 7.64
C ALA A 65 14.11 13.29 7.96
N LEU A 66 13.24 12.51 8.58
CA LEU A 66 11.91 12.93 9.01
C LEU A 66 12.00 13.99 10.13
N ASP A 67 12.80 13.76 11.16
CA ASP A 67 12.96 14.66 12.31
C ASP A 67 13.59 16.00 11.91
N LYS A 68 14.53 15.97 10.95
CA LYS A 68 15.16 17.17 10.40
C LYS A 68 14.36 17.82 9.27
N GLN A 69 13.18 17.26 8.93
CA GLN A 69 12.35 17.68 7.81
C GLN A 69 13.09 17.79 6.45
N ARG A 70 14.15 16.98 6.29
CA ARG A 70 14.89 16.86 5.05
C ARG A 70 14.30 15.77 4.19
N LEU A 71 13.11 16.05 3.65
CA LEU A 71 12.33 15.10 2.89
C LEU A 71 12.71 15.15 1.41
N HIS A 72 13.30 14.09 0.93
CA HIS A 72 13.55 13.92 -0.50
C HIS A 72 12.21 13.71 -1.25
N HIS A 73 12.18 14.04 -2.53
CA HIS A 73 11.00 13.80 -3.37
C HIS A 73 10.89 12.35 -3.83
N ALA A 74 12.00 11.62 -3.90
CA ALA A 74 12.04 10.23 -4.30
C ALA A 74 12.98 9.40 -3.40
N TYR A 75 12.51 8.23 -3.00
CA TYR A 75 13.26 7.23 -2.25
C TYR A 75 13.34 5.94 -3.06
N LEU A 76 14.50 5.33 -3.12
CA LEU A 76 14.68 4.03 -3.74
C LEU A 76 15.07 3.00 -2.68
N PHE A 77 14.21 2.00 -2.46
CA PHE A 77 14.48 0.88 -1.58
C PHE A 77 14.94 -0.33 -2.39
N THR A 78 16.16 -0.76 -2.14
CA THR A 78 16.77 -1.93 -2.80
C THR A 78 16.90 -3.07 -1.81
N GLY A 79 16.82 -4.30 -2.29
CA GLY A 79 17.03 -5.49 -1.47
C GLY A 79 16.26 -6.70 -1.97
N THR A 80 16.56 -7.87 -1.44
CA THR A 80 15.92 -9.12 -1.82
C THR A 80 14.42 -9.14 -1.51
N ARG A 81 13.69 -10.09 -2.11
CA ARG A 81 12.26 -10.24 -1.86
C ARG A 81 12.02 -10.63 -0.38
N GLY A 82 10.99 -10.07 0.23
CA GLY A 82 10.62 -10.39 1.61
C GLY A 82 11.32 -9.55 2.69
N VAL A 83 12.29 -8.70 2.37
CA VAL A 83 13.01 -7.83 3.32
C VAL A 83 12.14 -6.71 3.91
N GLY A 84 10.93 -6.52 3.40
CA GLY A 84 9.99 -5.54 3.93
C GLY A 84 9.99 -4.17 3.23
N LYS A 85 10.51 -4.07 1.99
CA LYS A 85 10.55 -2.80 1.22
C LYS A 85 9.17 -2.11 1.15
N THR A 86 8.14 -2.83 0.76
CA THR A 86 6.76 -2.31 0.68
C THR A 86 6.20 -1.93 2.06
N THR A 87 6.59 -2.66 3.10
CA THR A 87 6.23 -2.34 4.49
C THR A 87 6.87 -1.03 4.92
N LEU A 88 8.16 -0.88 4.66
CA LEU A 88 8.92 0.33 4.95
C LEU A 88 8.33 1.54 4.20
N ALA A 89 7.99 1.37 2.92
CA ALA A 89 7.34 2.39 2.10
C ALA A 89 6.03 2.89 2.72
N ARG A 90 5.19 1.98 3.22
CA ARG A 90 3.94 2.36 3.91
C ARG A 90 4.19 3.08 5.24
N ILE A 91 5.20 2.67 6.00
CA ILE A 91 5.55 3.35 7.25
C ILE A 91 6.04 4.78 6.95
N VAL A 92 6.83 4.98 5.89
CA VAL A 92 7.24 6.31 5.43
C VAL A 92 6.02 7.15 5.02
N ALA A 93 5.11 6.60 4.21
CA ALA A 93 3.87 7.30 3.83
C ALA A 93 3.02 7.69 5.06
N LYS A 94 2.97 6.82 6.07
CA LYS A 94 2.30 7.10 7.35
C LYS A 94 3.01 8.20 8.14
N ALA A 95 4.34 8.17 8.21
CA ALA A 95 5.16 9.17 8.86
C ALA A 95 4.99 10.57 8.24
N LEU A 96 4.84 10.64 6.90
CA LEU A 96 4.60 11.87 6.16
C LEU A 96 3.19 12.45 6.36
N ASN A 97 2.18 11.59 6.44
CA ASN A 97 0.76 11.99 6.46
C ASN A 97 0.08 11.89 7.83
N CYS A 98 0.81 11.59 8.90
CA CYS A 98 0.26 11.54 10.24
C CYS A 98 -0.30 12.91 10.65
N GLU A 99 -1.52 12.96 11.21
CA GLU A 99 -2.16 14.21 11.63
C GLU A 99 -1.36 14.97 12.70
N THR A 100 -0.56 14.27 13.52
CA THR A 100 0.32 14.88 14.53
C THR A 100 1.50 15.66 13.93
N GLY A 101 1.81 15.48 12.66
CA GLY A 101 2.93 16.09 11.96
C GLY A 101 3.76 15.10 11.19
N VAL A 102 4.78 15.59 10.48
CA VAL A 102 5.83 14.75 9.90
C VAL A 102 6.70 14.26 11.05
N THR A 103 6.73 12.97 11.29
CA THR A 103 7.41 12.38 12.47
C THR A 103 7.93 10.99 12.17
N ALA A 104 9.05 10.63 12.78
CA ALA A 104 9.55 9.26 12.75
C ALA A 104 8.66 8.26 13.54
N THR A 105 7.79 8.78 14.43
CA THR A 105 6.89 7.96 15.25
C THR A 105 5.43 8.30 14.95
N PRO A 106 4.84 7.80 13.85
CA PRO A 106 3.44 8.05 13.52
C PRO A 106 2.53 7.50 14.63
N CYS A 107 1.48 8.24 14.99
CA CYS A 107 0.61 7.90 16.12
C CYS A 107 -0.13 6.56 15.97
N GLY A 108 -0.40 6.11 14.73
CA GLY A 108 -1.12 4.85 14.46
C GLY A 108 -2.64 4.91 14.70
N GLU A 109 -3.16 5.96 15.30
CA GLU A 109 -4.57 6.07 15.75
C GLU A 109 -5.39 7.06 14.94
N CYS A 110 -4.76 8.06 14.33
CA CYS A 110 -5.46 9.05 13.52
C CYS A 110 -6.08 8.45 12.26
N SER A 111 -6.96 9.20 11.62
CA SER A 111 -7.68 8.79 10.42
C SER A 111 -6.72 8.37 9.30
N ALA A 112 -5.72 9.19 9.00
CA ALA A 112 -4.71 8.90 7.98
C ALA A 112 -3.93 7.62 8.29
N CYS A 113 -3.46 7.42 9.52
CA CYS A 113 -2.73 6.22 9.92
C CYS A 113 -3.57 4.94 9.76
N LYS A 114 -4.83 4.97 10.20
CA LYS A 114 -5.75 3.83 10.07
C LYS A 114 -6.08 3.51 8.62
N GLN A 115 -6.30 4.52 7.79
CA GLN A 115 -6.58 4.35 6.37
C GLN A 115 -5.38 3.81 5.60
N ILE A 116 -4.15 4.26 5.91
CA ILE A 116 -2.91 3.75 5.31
C ILE A 116 -2.69 2.29 5.71
N ASP A 117 -2.89 1.92 6.98
CA ASP A 117 -2.79 0.53 7.44
C ASP A 117 -3.83 -0.38 6.77
N ALA A 118 -5.02 0.16 6.50
CA ALA A 118 -6.08 -0.54 5.78
C ALA A 118 -5.85 -0.59 4.25
N GLY A 119 -4.90 0.21 3.72
CA GLY A 119 -4.67 0.35 2.27
C GLY A 119 -5.79 1.08 1.54
N ARG A 120 -6.45 2.04 2.20
CA ARG A 120 -7.60 2.80 1.69
C ARG A 120 -7.39 4.32 1.69
N PHE A 121 -6.17 4.76 1.94
CA PHE A 121 -5.84 6.17 1.96
C PHE A 121 -5.81 6.73 0.54
N VAL A 122 -6.58 7.79 0.28
CA VAL A 122 -6.80 8.34 -1.07
C VAL A 122 -5.51 8.89 -1.68
N ASP A 123 -4.66 9.53 -0.87
CA ASP A 123 -3.41 10.13 -1.33
C ASP A 123 -2.22 9.15 -1.28
N LEU A 124 -2.47 7.85 -1.06
CA LEU A 124 -1.48 6.79 -1.15
C LEU A 124 -1.84 5.83 -2.26
N LEU A 125 -1.12 5.86 -3.36
CA LEU A 125 -1.27 4.92 -4.46
C LEU A 125 -0.16 3.88 -4.42
N GLU A 126 -0.53 2.61 -4.36
CA GLU A 126 0.40 1.48 -4.43
C GLU A 126 0.24 0.78 -5.77
N LEU A 127 1.32 0.70 -6.51
CA LEU A 127 1.41 0.06 -7.81
C LEU A 127 2.45 -1.04 -7.78
N ASP A 128 2.07 -2.20 -8.28
CA ASP A 128 3.01 -3.25 -8.59
C ASP A 128 3.38 -3.15 -10.08
N ALA A 129 4.63 -2.81 -10.36
CA ALA A 129 5.11 -2.67 -11.73
C ALA A 129 5.08 -3.99 -12.51
N ALA A 130 5.11 -5.15 -11.84
CA ALA A 130 4.98 -6.43 -12.50
C ALA A 130 3.58 -6.63 -13.11
N SER A 131 2.55 -6.08 -12.48
CA SER A 131 1.17 -6.12 -12.97
C SER A 131 0.84 -4.94 -13.89
N ASN A 132 1.56 -3.83 -13.77
CA ASN A 132 1.31 -2.56 -14.44
C ASN A 132 2.52 -2.10 -15.27
N THR A 133 2.99 -2.94 -16.17
CA THR A 133 4.18 -2.67 -17.01
C THR A 133 3.94 -1.62 -18.10
N GLY A 134 2.66 -1.34 -18.42
CA GLY A 134 2.24 -0.48 -19.51
C GLY A 134 2.51 1.00 -19.28
N ILE A 135 2.79 1.72 -20.38
CA ILE A 135 2.99 3.16 -20.37
C ILE A 135 1.70 3.92 -19.99
N ASP A 136 0.54 3.40 -20.39
CA ASP A 136 -0.74 4.10 -20.19
C ASP A 136 -1.12 4.16 -18.71
N ASN A 137 -0.92 3.07 -17.97
CA ASN A 137 -1.10 3.06 -16.51
C ASN A 137 -0.17 4.07 -15.83
N MET A 138 1.09 4.16 -16.29
CA MET A 138 2.04 5.10 -15.70
C MET A 138 1.71 6.57 -16.05
N ARG A 139 1.18 6.84 -17.24
CA ARG A 139 0.70 8.18 -17.62
C ARG A 139 -0.46 8.62 -16.73
N GLU A 140 -1.43 7.76 -16.52
CA GLU A 140 -2.55 8.04 -15.61
C GLU A 140 -2.07 8.38 -14.19
N VAL A 141 -1.07 7.64 -13.69
CA VAL A 141 -0.43 7.92 -12.39
C VAL A 141 0.24 9.30 -12.38
N ILE A 142 0.97 9.65 -13.43
CA ILE A 142 1.67 10.93 -13.55
C ILE A 142 0.67 12.09 -13.70
N ASP A 143 -0.38 11.92 -14.48
CA ASP A 143 -1.43 12.93 -14.65
C ASP A 143 -2.15 13.18 -13.32
N ASN A 144 -2.45 12.11 -12.58
CA ASN A 144 -3.00 12.21 -11.23
C ASN A 144 -2.02 12.87 -10.23
N ALA A 145 -0.71 12.73 -10.44
CA ALA A 145 0.30 13.32 -9.57
C ALA A 145 0.37 14.85 -9.65
N GLN A 146 -0.17 15.46 -10.71
CA GLN A 146 -0.19 16.93 -10.87
C GLN A 146 -1.22 17.61 -9.95
N TYR A 147 -2.19 16.85 -9.44
CA TYR A 147 -3.21 17.38 -8.53
C TYR A 147 -2.76 17.29 -7.09
N ALA A 148 -3.04 18.34 -6.31
CA ALA A 148 -2.74 18.40 -4.88
C ALA A 148 -3.41 17.24 -4.11
N PRO A 149 -2.85 16.83 -2.95
CA PRO A 149 -3.46 15.83 -2.10
C PRO A 149 -4.82 16.29 -1.57
N THR A 150 -5.73 15.35 -1.38
CA THR A 150 -7.12 15.62 -0.96
C THR A 150 -7.28 15.54 0.56
N ALA A 151 -6.64 14.58 1.20
CA ALA A 151 -6.82 14.28 2.63
C ALA A 151 -5.50 14.40 3.41
N GLY A 152 -4.37 14.13 2.76
CA GLY A 152 -3.04 14.14 3.36
C GLY A 152 -2.28 15.45 3.16
N ARG A 153 -1.08 15.53 3.75
CA ARG A 153 -0.11 16.60 3.46
C ARG A 153 0.68 16.30 2.19
N PHE A 154 0.98 15.04 1.98
CA PHE A 154 1.76 14.56 0.85
C PHE A 154 1.01 13.49 0.10
N LYS A 155 1.13 13.53 -1.21
CA LYS A 155 0.68 12.48 -2.10
C LYS A 155 1.83 11.51 -2.30
N ALA A 156 1.66 10.26 -1.89
CA ALA A 156 2.70 9.25 -1.91
C ALA A 156 2.40 8.17 -2.96
N TYR A 157 3.35 7.92 -3.84
CA TYR A 157 3.30 6.84 -4.82
C TYR A 157 4.31 5.76 -4.47
N ILE A 158 3.84 4.58 -4.13
CA ILE A 158 4.65 3.40 -3.89
C ILE A 158 4.64 2.56 -5.17
N ILE A 159 5.80 2.41 -5.80
CA ILE A 159 5.95 1.55 -6.98
C ILE A 159 6.84 0.38 -6.60
N ASP A 160 6.23 -0.80 -6.48
CA ASP A 160 6.95 -2.03 -6.16
C ASP A 160 7.47 -2.69 -7.44
N GLU A 161 8.63 -3.35 -7.33
CA GLU A 161 9.37 -3.99 -8.42
C GLU A 161 9.56 -3.07 -9.66
N VAL A 162 9.95 -1.82 -9.40
CA VAL A 162 10.06 -0.76 -10.42
C VAL A 162 10.89 -1.17 -11.64
N HIS A 163 11.85 -2.10 -11.50
CA HIS A 163 12.65 -2.62 -12.61
C HIS A 163 11.85 -3.37 -13.68
N MET A 164 10.59 -3.71 -13.40
CA MET A 164 9.67 -4.35 -14.35
C MET A 164 8.97 -3.35 -15.30
N LEU A 165 9.09 -2.05 -15.03
CA LEU A 165 8.52 -1.02 -15.89
C LEU A 165 9.17 -1.03 -17.28
N SER A 166 8.38 -0.72 -18.30
CA SER A 166 8.89 -0.52 -19.65
C SER A 166 9.77 0.73 -19.74
N LYS A 167 10.69 0.78 -20.69
CA LYS A 167 11.54 1.97 -20.93
C LYS A 167 10.72 3.23 -21.17
N SER A 168 9.59 3.11 -21.86
CA SER A 168 8.67 4.21 -22.12
C SER A 168 7.96 4.71 -20.85
N ALA A 169 7.62 3.80 -19.93
CA ALA A 169 7.05 4.15 -18.62
C ALA A 169 8.09 4.88 -17.74
N PHE A 170 9.34 4.42 -17.73
CA PHE A 170 10.43 5.15 -17.07
C PHE A 170 10.60 6.56 -17.62
N ASN A 171 10.64 6.70 -18.93
CA ASN A 171 10.81 8.02 -19.57
C ASN A 171 9.65 8.98 -19.22
N ALA A 172 8.43 8.47 -19.15
CA ALA A 172 7.28 9.27 -18.71
C ALA A 172 7.44 9.78 -17.27
N MET A 173 7.94 8.91 -16.37
CA MET A 173 8.15 9.25 -14.96
C MET A 173 9.32 10.23 -14.74
N LEU A 174 10.36 10.20 -15.60
CA LEU A 174 11.57 11.03 -15.44
C LEU A 174 11.23 12.52 -15.33
N LYS A 175 10.31 13.03 -16.15
CA LYS A 175 9.92 14.45 -16.12
C LYS A 175 9.39 14.86 -14.75
N THR A 176 8.56 14.05 -14.14
CA THR A 176 7.99 14.32 -12.81
C THR A 176 9.03 14.12 -11.69
N LEU A 177 10.03 13.25 -11.90
CA LEU A 177 11.15 13.10 -10.96
C LEU A 177 12.15 14.26 -11.04
N GLU A 178 12.26 14.92 -12.19
CA GLU A 178 13.13 16.09 -12.37
C GLU A 178 12.53 17.35 -11.74
N GLU A 179 11.23 17.54 -11.95
CA GLU A 179 10.49 18.71 -11.47
C GLU A 179 9.27 18.26 -10.65
N PRO A 180 9.48 17.66 -9.48
CA PRO A 180 8.38 17.15 -8.67
C PRO A 180 7.65 18.29 -7.97
N PRO A 181 6.31 18.27 -7.91
CA PRO A 181 5.57 19.12 -6.99
C PRO A 181 6.00 18.87 -5.53
N GLU A 182 6.01 19.89 -4.71
CA GLU A 182 6.48 19.81 -3.31
C GLU A 182 5.73 18.75 -2.47
N TYR A 183 4.44 18.61 -2.75
CA TYR A 183 3.56 17.65 -2.07
C TYR A 183 3.73 16.22 -2.54
N LEU A 184 4.49 15.97 -3.63
CA LEU A 184 4.62 14.65 -4.22
C LEU A 184 5.83 13.90 -3.66
N LYS A 185 5.63 12.65 -3.26
CA LYS A 185 6.69 11.76 -2.79
C LYS A 185 6.62 10.41 -3.49
N PHE A 186 7.71 10.03 -4.15
CA PHE A 186 7.87 8.72 -4.74
C PHE A 186 8.63 7.79 -3.81
N VAL A 187 8.14 6.57 -3.68
CA VAL A 187 8.83 5.48 -2.98
C VAL A 187 8.92 4.31 -3.95
N LEU A 188 10.08 4.17 -4.54
CA LEU A 188 10.39 3.11 -5.51
C LEU A 188 10.99 1.92 -4.77
N ALA A 189 10.55 0.72 -5.06
CA ALA A 189 11.12 -0.50 -4.50
C ALA A 189 11.56 -1.44 -5.63
N THR A 190 12.73 -2.06 -5.46
CA THR A 190 13.26 -3.00 -6.45
C THR A 190 14.06 -4.12 -5.79
N THR A 191 14.01 -5.30 -6.40
CA THR A 191 14.92 -6.40 -6.06
C THR A 191 16.19 -6.37 -6.90
N ASP A 192 16.16 -5.69 -8.06
CA ASP A 192 17.30 -5.63 -8.97
C ASP A 192 17.60 -4.16 -9.33
N PRO A 193 18.49 -3.50 -8.59
CA PRO A 193 18.83 -2.10 -8.85
C PRO A 193 19.61 -1.91 -10.15
N GLN A 194 20.25 -2.95 -10.69
CA GLN A 194 21.05 -2.86 -11.93
C GLN A 194 20.17 -2.67 -13.17
N LYS A 195 18.91 -3.10 -13.11
CA LYS A 195 17.94 -2.92 -14.19
C LYS A 195 17.25 -1.55 -14.18
N VAL A 196 17.40 -0.79 -13.10
CA VAL A 196 16.84 0.57 -13.03
C VAL A 196 17.76 1.52 -13.79
N PRO A 197 17.24 2.36 -14.69
CA PRO A 197 18.05 3.31 -15.44
C PRO A 197 18.82 4.25 -14.52
N VAL A 198 20.09 4.51 -14.87
CA VAL A 198 20.96 5.43 -14.11
C VAL A 198 20.35 6.84 -13.98
N THR A 199 19.58 7.26 -14.97
CA THR A 199 18.82 8.52 -14.96
C THR A 199 17.79 8.60 -13.85
N VAL A 200 17.19 7.49 -13.43
CA VAL A 200 16.28 7.42 -12.28
C VAL A 200 17.08 7.37 -10.98
N LEU A 201 18.14 6.52 -10.95
CA LEU A 201 18.99 6.40 -9.76
C LEU A 201 19.63 7.71 -9.32
N SER A 202 19.99 8.56 -10.25
CA SER A 202 20.62 9.86 -9.95
C SER A 202 19.65 10.91 -9.38
N ARG A 203 18.35 10.64 -9.39
CA ARG A 203 17.29 11.53 -8.90
C ARG A 203 16.60 11.05 -7.63
N CYS A 204 16.99 9.87 -7.12
CA CYS A 204 16.46 9.26 -5.88
C CYS A 204 17.36 9.46 -4.66
#